data_64ee5f11920432881d783b9fb7a0cde1
#
_entry.id   64ee5f11920432881d783b9fb7a0cde1
#
_cell.length_a   1.000
_cell.length_b   1.000
_cell.length_c   1.000
_cell.angle_alpha   90.00
_cell.angle_beta   90.00
_cell.angle_gamma   90.00
#
_symmetry.space_group_name_H-M   'P 1'
#
loop_
_entity.id
_entity.type
_entity.pdbx_description
1 polymer ?
#
loop_
_entity_poly.entity_id
_entity_poly.type
_entity_poly.pdbx_seq_one_letter_code
_entity_poly.pdbx_strand_id
1 'polypeptide(L)'
;TAAGMVNWVDRDLFLENMGHALQDQGILLIYDFWIIDKMQENDAYTNWYHEEYLKRFPKPPRNENTWKQSELPDYFHIKNQITYELFYDFSMEQFIDFMMIQSNVNTKIENGEVSEVEARNWFKNSLSPVFENRKKTLYFTGYSWYLYKSAVHRVLSSGCC
;
A
#
# COMPACT_ATOMS: atom_id res chain seq x y z
N THR A 1 10.36 -3.74 10.00
CA THR A 1 9.24 -3.83 9.05
C THR A 1 9.03 -2.51 8.33
N ALA A 2 8.60 -2.56 7.07
CA ALA A 2 8.24 -1.40 6.26
C ALA A 2 6.82 -1.60 5.71
N ALA A 3 5.89 -0.76 6.17
CA ALA A 3 4.47 -0.84 5.82
C ALA A 3 4.08 0.33 4.90
N GLY A 4 3.65 0.05 3.68
CA GLY A 4 3.07 1.03 2.75
C GLY A 4 3.98 2.20 2.35
N MET A 5 5.27 2.16 2.69
CA MET A 5 6.18 3.30 2.54
C MET A 5 7.16 3.19 1.37
N VAL A 6 7.42 1.99 0.89
CA VAL A 6 8.49 1.74 -0.09
C VAL A 6 8.23 2.43 -1.42
N ASN A 7 6.97 2.77 -1.70
CA ASN A 7 6.54 3.52 -2.88
C ASN A 7 6.89 5.01 -2.85
N TRP A 8 7.32 5.53 -1.69
CA TRP A 8 7.51 6.95 -1.42
C TRP A 8 8.96 7.32 -1.16
N VAL A 9 9.86 6.32 -1.11
CA VAL A 9 11.27 6.50 -0.82
C VAL A 9 12.14 6.03 -1.98
N ASP A 10 13.36 6.56 -2.05
CA ASP A 10 14.39 6.01 -2.91
C ASP A 10 14.67 4.56 -2.48
N ARG A 11 14.44 3.63 -3.39
CA ARG A 11 14.48 2.20 -3.12
C ARG A 11 15.89 1.70 -2.78
N ASP A 12 16.88 2.19 -3.51
CA ASP A 12 18.25 1.74 -3.37
C ASP A 12 18.84 2.25 -2.04
N LEU A 13 18.60 3.52 -1.74
CA LEU A 13 18.98 4.12 -0.48
C LEU A 13 18.27 3.47 0.72
N PHE A 14 16.98 3.12 0.56
CA PHE A 14 16.22 2.40 1.58
C PHE A 14 16.86 1.02 1.86
N LEU A 15 17.16 0.25 0.81
CA LEU A 15 17.78 -1.07 0.95
C LEU A 15 19.19 -0.99 1.57
N GLU A 16 19.98 0.00 1.19
CA GLU A 16 21.29 0.25 1.78
C GLU A 16 21.17 0.52 3.29
N ASN A 17 20.29 1.45 3.68
CA ASN A 17 20.05 1.77 5.10
C ASN A 17 19.55 0.56 5.88
N MET A 18 18.66 -0.25 5.29
CA MET A 18 18.19 -1.49 5.93
C MET A 18 19.30 -2.53 6.04
N GLY A 19 20.20 -2.58 5.06
CA GLY A 19 21.39 -3.42 5.13
C GLY A 19 22.30 -3.07 6.31
N HIS A 20 22.45 -1.79 6.63
CA HIS A 20 23.21 -1.33 7.81
C HIS A 20 22.47 -1.56 9.13
N ALA A 21 21.16 -1.36 9.15
CA ALA A 21 20.34 -1.44 10.37
C ALA A 21 20.07 -2.89 10.83
N LEU A 22 20.00 -3.83 9.89
CA LEU A 22 19.71 -5.23 10.19
C LEU A 22 20.97 -5.99 10.61
N GLN A 23 20.82 -6.83 11.61
CA GLN A 23 21.83 -7.83 11.95
C GLN A 23 21.98 -8.86 10.82
N ASP A 24 23.12 -9.54 10.78
CA ASP A 24 23.28 -10.72 9.92
C ASP A 24 22.20 -11.76 10.24
N GLN A 25 21.66 -12.39 9.21
CA GLN A 25 20.52 -13.30 9.28
C GLN A 25 19.20 -12.64 9.67
N GLY A 26 19.13 -11.31 9.73
CA GLY A 26 17.92 -10.54 9.95
C GLY A 26 16.94 -10.62 8.78
N ILE A 27 15.68 -10.40 9.07
CA ILE A 27 14.61 -10.38 8.06
C ILE A 27 14.03 -8.97 7.97
N LEU A 28 13.98 -8.43 6.75
CA LEU A 28 13.21 -7.24 6.41
C LEU A 28 11.85 -7.69 5.87
N LEU A 29 10.79 -7.34 6.58
CA LEU A 29 9.41 -7.52 6.12
C LEU A 29 8.92 -6.23 5.50
N ILE A 30 8.60 -6.29 4.21
CA ILE A 30 7.96 -5.20 3.46
C ILE A 30 6.55 -5.65 3.13
N TYR A 31 5.55 -4.85 3.45
CA TYR A 31 4.16 -5.16 3.14
C TYR A 31 3.34 -3.92 2.85
N ASP A 32 2.31 -4.10 2.06
CA ASP A 32 1.31 -3.07 1.77
C ASP A 32 -0.04 -3.74 1.48
N PHE A 33 -1.12 -2.98 1.64
CA PHE A 33 -2.45 -3.39 1.21
C PHE A 33 -3.27 -2.17 0.81
N TRP A 34 -4.21 -2.39 -0.08
CA TRP A 34 -5.09 -1.33 -0.59
C TRP A 34 -6.46 -1.88 -0.93
N ILE A 35 -7.44 -0.99 -0.93
CA ILE A 35 -8.78 -1.31 -1.36
C ILE A 35 -8.82 -1.52 -2.87
N ILE A 36 -9.59 -2.53 -3.29
CA ILE A 36 -9.88 -2.79 -4.70
C ILE A 36 -11.32 -2.41 -5.04
N ASP A 37 -11.67 -2.49 -6.30
CA ASP A 37 -12.97 -2.16 -6.88
C ASP A 37 -14.06 -3.22 -6.64
N LYS A 38 -13.95 -3.97 -5.54
CA LYS A 38 -14.82 -5.10 -5.24
C LYS A 38 -15.52 -4.95 -3.89
N MET A 39 -16.83 -5.11 -3.90
CA MET A 39 -17.69 -5.20 -2.73
C MET A 39 -18.50 -6.49 -2.82
N GLN A 40 -18.72 -7.16 -1.69
CA GLN A 40 -19.45 -8.41 -1.68
C GLN A 40 -20.88 -8.19 -2.23
N GLU A 41 -21.26 -9.00 -3.23
CA GLU A 41 -22.58 -9.02 -3.85
C GLU A 41 -23.10 -7.64 -4.32
N ASN A 42 -22.20 -6.78 -4.80
CA ASN A 42 -22.58 -5.42 -5.20
C ASN A 42 -21.74 -4.86 -6.34
N ASP A 43 -22.22 -5.03 -7.58
CA ASP A 43 -21.56 -4.50 -8.78
C ASP A 43 -21.69 -2.96 -8.91
N ALA A 44 -22.64 -2.33 -8.21
CA ALA A 44 -22.76 -0.88 -8.21
C ALA A 44 -21.53 -0.19 -7.61
N TYR A 45 -20.84 -0.86 -6.67
CA TYR A 45 -19.59 -0.36 -6.12
C TYR A 45 -18.47 -0.31 -7.15
N THR A 46 -18.33 -1.35 -8.00
CA THR A 46 -17.33 -1.39 -9.08
C THR A 46 -17.54 -0.21 -10.03
N ASN A 47 -18.79 0.04 -10.44
CA ASN A 47 -19.14 1.18 -11.29
C ASN A 47 -18.80 2.52 -10.59
N TRP A 48 -19.23 2.70 -9.33
CA TRP A 48 -18.91 3.89 -8.54
C TRP A 48 -17.39 4.10 -8.44
N TYR A 49 -16.62 3.04 -8.19
CA TYR A 49 -15.17 3.12 -8.04
C TYR A 49 -14.47 3.66 -9.29
N HIS A 50 -14.84 3.15 -10.48
CA HIS A 50 -14.21 3.53 -11.74
C HIS A 50 -14.82 4.81 -12.35
N GLU A 51 -16.14 4.93 -12.36
CA GLU A 51 -16.82 5.97 -13.08
C GLU A 51 -17.02 7.27 -12.29
N GLU A 52 -17.01 7.19 -10.98
CA GLU A 52 -17.18 8.36 -10.12
C GLU A 52 -15.93 8.66 -9.30
N TYR A 53 -15.48 7.70 -8.46
CA TYR A 53 -14.38 7.95 -7.52
C TYR A 53 -13.05 8.25 -8.22
N LEU A 54 -12.57 7.38 -9.10
CA LEU A 54 -11.28 7.58 -9.77
C LEU A 54 -11.27 8.75 -10.76
N LYS A 55 -12.43 9.15 -11.29
CA LYS A 55 -12.54 10.36 -12.12
C LYS A 55 -12.42 11.63 -11.28
N ARG A 56 -12.98 11.64 -10.09
CA ARG A 56 -12.91 12.78 -9.18
C ARG A 56 -11.60 12.86 -8.41
N PHE A 57 -11.09 11.72 -7.97
CA PHE A 57 -9.87 11.57 -7.18
C PHE A 57 -8.92 10.57 -7.87
N PRO A 58 -8.27 10.96 -8.98
CA PRO A 58 -7.38 10.07 -9.70
C PRO A 58 -6.19 9.68 -8.83
N LYS A 59 -5.83 8.40 -8.87
CA LYS A 59 -4.62 7.93 -8.19
C LYS A 59 -3.38 8.43 -8.95
N PRO A 60 -2.37 8.96 -8.26
CA PRO A 60 -1.11 9.31 -8.91
C PRO A 60 -0.48 8.04 -9.49
N PRO A 61 0.28 8.17 -10.60
CA PRO A 61 1.06 7.07 -11.12
C PRO A 61 2.01 6.58 -10.02
N ARG A 62 2.04 5.28 -9.80
CA ARG A 62 2.94 4.64 -8.83
C ARG A 62 3.88 3.71 -9.58
N ASN A 63 5.11 3.63 -9.12
CA ASN A 63 6.01 2.58 -9.58
C ASN A 63 5.44 1.22 -9.15
N GLU A 64 5.38 0.28 -10.08
CA GLU A 64 5.00 -1.09 -9.74
C GLU A 64 6.07 -1.67 -8.80
N ASN A 65 5.63 -2.05 -7.61
CA ASN A 65 6.52 -2.61 -6.59
C ASN A 65 6.68 -4.12 -6.77
N THR A 66 7.19 -4.51 -7.92
CA THR A 66 7.68 -5.86 -8.10
C THR A 66 9.15 -5.89 -7.73
N TRP A 67 9.52 -6.77 -6.83
CA TRP A 67 10.89 -6.97 -6.42
C TRP A 67 11.43 -8.23 -7.09
N LYS A 68 12.52 -8.11 -7.83
CA LYS A 68 13.22 -9.25 -8.41
C LYS A 68 14.52 -9.45 -7.65
N GLN A 69 14.96 -10.69 -7.50
CA GLN A 69 16.24 -10.99 -6.86
C GLN A 69 17.41 -10.23 -7.51
N SER A 70 17.38 -10.07 -8.83
CA SER A 70 18.42 -9.34 -9.58
C SER A 70 18.46 -7.82 -9.33
N GLU A 71 17.44 -7.28 -8.66
CA GLU A 71 17.32 -5.85 -8.33
C GLU A 71 17.69 -5.58 -6.87
N LEU A 72 18.02 -6.61 -6.11
CA LEU A 72 18.42 -6.50 -4.72
C LEU A 72 19.94 -6.45 -4.59
N PRO A 73 20.47 -5.72 -3.58
CA PRO A 73 21.87 -5.87 -3.19
C PRO A 73 22.21 -7.33 -2.85
N ASP A 74 23.43 -7.75 -3.13
CA ASP A 74 23.90 -9.14 -2.98
C ASP A 74 23.69 -9.74 -1.58
N TYR A 75 23.59 -8.89 -0.58
CA TYR A 75 23.35 -9.31 0.80
C TYR A 75 21.87 -9.50 1.14
N PHE A 76 20.93 -9.17 0.24
CA PHE A 76 19.50 -9.46 0.42
C PHE A 76 19.00 -10.56 -0.52
N HIS A 77 18.28 -11.50 0.05
CA HIS A 77 17.63 -12.60 -0.70
C HIS A 77 16.14 -12.64 -0.41
N ILE A 78 15.34 -12.80 -1.46
CA ILE A 78 13.91 -13.01 -1.31
C ILE A 78 13.68 -14.40 -0.71
N LYS A 79 13.26 -14.45 0.55
CA LYS A 79 12.93 -15.69 1.25
C LYS A 79 11.52 -16.16 0.96
N ASN A 80 10.59 -15.23 0.90
CA ASN A 80 9.19 -15.51 0.63
C ASN A 80 8.49 -14.28 0.08
N GLN A 81 7.43 -14.53 -0.68
CA GLN A 81 6.52 -13.53 -1.22
C GLN A 81 5.11 -14.08 -1.10
N ILE A 82 4.21 -13.32 -0.49
CA ILE A 82 2.82 -13.68 -0.26
C ILE A 82 1.95 -12.57 -0.80
N THR A 83 0.92 -12.92 -1.57
CA THR A 83 -0.21 -12.05 -1.87
C THR A 83 -1.41 -12.52 -1.05
N TYR A 84 -2.22 -11.59 -0.59
CA TYR A 84 -3.38 -11.92 0.23
C TYR A 84 -4.57 -11.00 -0.08
N GLU A 85 -5.75 -11.51 0.23
CA GLU A 85 -6.99 -10.74 0.25
C GLU A 85 -7.45 -10.55 1.70
N LEU A 86 -8.00 -9.37 1.99
CA LEU A 86 -8.57 -9.04 3.28
C LEU A 86 -10.02 -8.56 3.05
N PHE A 87 -10.86 -8.82 4.03
CA PHE A 87 -12.28 -8.50 3.98
C PHE A 87 -12.64 -7.70 5.23
N TYR A 88 -13.24 -6.52 5.04
CA TYR A 88 -13.66 -5.67 6.15
C TYR A 88 -15.09 -5.19 5.94
N ASP A 89 -15.86 -5.26 7.02
CA ASP A 89 -17.21 -4.72 7.07
C ASP A 89 -17.19 -3.25 7.45
N PHE A 90 -17.76 -2.43 6.59
CA PHE A 90 -17.90 -0.99 6.82
C PHE A 90 -19.37 -0.59 6.87
N SER A 91 -19.73 0.31 7.80
CA SER A 91 -20.84 1.21 7.56
C SER A 91 -20.42 2.28 6.53
N MET A 92 -21.38 2.96 5.92
CA MET A 92 -21.09 4.02 4.97
C MET A 92 -20.21 5.13 5.60
N GLU A 93 -20.48 5.53 6.83
CA GLU A 93 -19.71 6.57 7.53
C GLU A 93 -18.26 6.09 7.80
N GLN A 94 -18.06 4.86 8.27
CA GLN A 94 -16.73 4.30 8.45
C GLN A 94 -15.96 4.23 7.12
N PHE A 95 -16.65 3.90 6.04
CA PHE A 95 -16.02 3.87 4.73
C PHE A 95 -15.67 5.27 4.21
N ILE A 96 -16.53 6.26 4.44
CA ILE A 96 -16.21 7.66 4.14
C ILE A 96 -14.97 8.11 4.91
N ASP A 97 -14.88 7.83 6.21
CA ASP A 97 -13.71 8.16 7.01
C ASP A 97 -12.43 7.52 6.46
N PHE A 98 -12.53 6.25 6.05
CA PHE A 98 -11.43 5.55 5.38
C PHE A 98 -11.05 6.19 4.03
N MET A 99 -12.03 6.61 3.23
CA MET A 99 -11.76 7.24 1.93
C MET A 99 -11.16 8.65 2.09
N MET A 100 -11.54 9.37 3.12
CA MET A 100 -11.00 10.71 3.39
C MET A 100 -9.49 10.71 3.67
N ILE A 101 -8.94 9.64 4.23
CA ILE A 101 -7.50 9.51 4.49
C ILE A 101 -6.70 8.92 3.31
N GLN A 102 -7.36 8.58 2.19
CA GLN A 102 -6.64 8.11 1.00
C GLN A 102 -5.79 9.23 0.42
N SER A 103 -4.55 8.91 0.03
CA SER A 103 -3.56 9.90 -0.44
C SER A 103 -4.07 10.77 -1.59
N ASN A 104 -4.79 10.19 -2.55
CA ASN A 104 -5.35 10.93 -3.68
C ASN A 104 -6.49 11.88 -3.30
N VAL A 105 -7.23 11.59 -2.24
CA VAL A 105 -8.26 12.48 -1.68
C VAL A 105 -7.60 13.56 -0.85
N ASN A 106 -6.71 13.16 0.07
CA ASN A 106 -6.02 14.08 0.96
C ASN A 106 -5.18 15.13 0.20
N THR A 107 -4.45 14.71 -0.84
CA THR A 107 -3.67 15.63 -1.68
C THR A 107 -4.55 16.71 -2.31
N LYS A 108 -5.76 16.40 -2.78
CA LYS A 108 -6.67 17.39 -3.34
C LYS A 108 -7.18 18.38 -2.30
N ILE A 109 -7.39 17.90 -1.08
CA ILE A 109 -7.79 18.76 0.05
C ILE A 109 -6.64 19.69 0.44
N GLU A 110 -5.43 19.16 0.60
CA GLU A 110 -4.23 19.92 0.94
C GLU A 110 -3.88 20.97 -0.10
N ASN A 111 -4.09 20.66 -1.39
CA ASN A 111 -3.89 21.60 -2.49
C ASN A 111 -5.01 22.65 -2.61
N GLY A 112 -6.08 22.56 -1.82
CA GLY A 112 -7.23 23.46 -1.88
C GLY A 112 -8.13 23.28 -3.12
N GLU A 113 -7.98 22.16 -3.85
CA GLU A 113 -8.82 21.83 -5.02
C GLU A 113 -10.25 21.44 -4.63
N VAL A 114 -10.41 20.92 -3.41
CA VAL A 114 -11.70 20.57 -2.80
C VAL A 114 -11.59 20.75 -1.30
N SER A 115 -12.63 21.27 -0.66
CA SER A 115 -12.67 21.33 0.81
C SER A 115 -13.00 19.97 1.41
N GLU A 116 -12.58 19.74 2.65
CA GLU A 116 -12.92 18.51 3.38
C GLU A 116 -14.44 18.28 3.45
N VAL A 117 -15.21 19.34 3.68
CA VAL A 117 -16.67 19.31 3.75
C VAL A 117 -17.28 18.90 2.41
N GLU A 118 -16.78 19.45 1.30
CA GLU A 118 -17.23 19.09 -0.04
C GLU A 118 -16.90 17.63 -0.40
N ALA A 119 -15.68 17.18 -0.10
CA ALA A 119 -15.27 15.81 -0.34
C ALA A 119 -16.16 14.84 0.45
N ARG A 120 -16.37 15.08 1.74
CA ARG A 120 -17.22 14.26 2.61
C ARG A 120 -18.66 14.23 2.14
N ASN A 121 -19.25 15.37 1.77
CA ASN A 121 -20.60 15.45 1.24
C ASN A 121 -20.73 14.70 -0.09
N TRP A 122 -19.73 14.82 -0.95
CA TRP A 122 -19.71 14.09 -2.22
C TRP A 122 -19.70 12.57 -1.98
N PHE A 123 -18.83 12.06 -1.10
CA PHE A 123 -18.81 10.65 -0.73
C PHE A 123 -20.15 10.20 -0.17
N LYS A 124 -20.76 10.99 0.72
CA LYS A 124 -22.06 10.66 1.31
C LYS A 124 -23.15 10.52 0.25
N ASN A 125 -23.22 11.44 -0.70
CA ASN A 125 -24.23 11.43 -1.75
C ASN A 125 -24.00 10.29 -2.75
N SER A 126 -22.76 10.10 -3.22
CA SER A 126 -22.43 9.10 -4.22
C SER A 126 -22.45 7.66 -3.69
N LEU A 127 -22.12 7.45 -2.40
CA LEU A 127 -22.12 6.13 -1.76
C LEU A 127 -23.50 5.71 -1.22
N SER A 128 -24.42 6.63 -1.01
CA SER A 128 -25.76 6.33 -0.48
C SER A 128 -26.48 5.22 -1.27
N PRO A 129 -26.55 5.23 -2.61
CA PRO A 129 -27.15 4.15 -3.37
C PRO A 129 -26.35 2.84 -3.35
N VAL A 130 -25.03 2.92 -3.09
CA VAL A 130 -24.15 1.75 -3.03
C VAL A 130 -24.31 1.01 -1.70
N PHE A 131 -24.38 1.74 -0.58
CA PHE A 131 -24.51 1.16 0.75
C PHE A 131 -25.93 0.80 1.16
N GLU A 132 -26.95 1.47 0.63
CA GLU A 132 -28.37 1.19 0.92
C GLU A 132 -28.68 1.14 2.43
N ASN A 133 -28.03 1.99 3.21
CA ASN A 133 -28.13 2.05 4.67
C ASN A 133 -27.74 0.73 5.40
N ARG A 134 -26.93 -0.11 4.79
CA ARG A 134 -26.43 -1.36 5.38
C ARG A 134 -24.92 -1.34 5.52
N LYS A 135 -24.38 -2.21 6.37
CA LYS A 135 -22.96 -2.53 6.32
C LYS A 135 -22.66 -3.34 5.08
N LYS A 136 -21.52 -3.12 4.48
CA LYS A 136 -21.04 -3.82 3.29
C LYS A 136 -19.63 -4.32 3.51
N THR A 137 -19.34 -5.51 3.00
CA THR A 137 -18.02 -6.11 3.04
C THR A 137 -17.22 -5.67 1.83
N LEU A 138 -16.11 -4.99 2.06
CA LEU A 138 -15.19 -4.50 1.03
C LEU A 138 -13.94 -5.36 0.97
N TYR A 139 -13.41 -5.51 -0.22
CA TYR A 139 -12.24 -6.32 -0.50
C TYR A 139 -10.99 -5.46 -0.60
N PHE A 140 -9.93 -5.96 -0.02
CA PHE A 140 -8.59 -5.39 -0.10
C PHE A 140 -7.66 -6.46 -0.63
N THR A 141 -6.64 -6.04 -1.35
CA THR A 141 -5.53 -6.91 -1.70
C THR A 141 -4.24 -6.35 -1.15
N GLY A 142 -3.26 -7.19 -0.96
CA GLY A 142 -1.97 -6.77 -0.47
C GLY A 142 -0.89 -7.80 -0.74
N TYR A 143 0.32 -7.41 -0.39
CA TYR A 143 1.49 -8.27 -0.49
C TYR A 143 2.37 -8.18 0.76
N SER A 144 3.15 -9.23 0.97
CA SER A 144 4.26 -9.24 1.93
C SER A 144 5.50 -9.84 1.27
N TRP A 145 6.62 -9.16 1.43
CA TRP A 145 7.93 -9.61 0.98
C TRP A 145 8.84 -9.82 2.17
N TYR A 146 9.45 -10.97 2.24
CA TYR A 146 10.40 -11.33 3.28
C TYR A 146 11.79 -11.36 2.67
N LEU A 147 12.59 -10.33 2.93
CA LEU A 147 13.98 -10.26 2.50
C LEU A 147 14.89 -10.70 3.64
N TYR A 148 15.69 -11.70 3.39
CA TYR A 148 16.68 -12.22 4.31
C TYR A 148 18.02 -11.57 4.04
N LYS A 149 18.68 -11.05 5.08
CA LYS A 149 20.04 -10.54 5.00
C LYS A 149 21.02 -11.69 5.26
N SER A 150 21.86 -12.01 4.27
CA SER A 150 22.95 -12.97 4.45
C SER A 150 24.01 -12.43 5.38
N ALA A 151 24.75 -13.34 6.04
CA ALA A 151 25.94 -12.95 6.79
C ALA A 151 26.99 -12.37 5.83
N VAL A 152 27.49 -11.19 6.15
CA VAL A 152 28.64 -10.65 5.43
C VAL A 152 29.86 -11.47 5.82
N HIS A 153 30.36 -12.30 4.90
CA HIS A 153 31.66 -12.92 5.06
C HIS A 153 32.71 -11.79 5.08
N ARG A 154 33.08 -11.33 6.27
CA ARG A 154 34.31 -10.56 6.42
C ARG A 154 35.46 -11.49 6.01
N VAL A 155 35.93 -11.34 4.78
CA VAL A 155 37.25 -11.88 4.41
C VAL A 155 38.23 -11.18 5.32
N LEU A 156 38.61 -11.85 6.40
CA LEU A 156 39.78 -11.44 7.18
C LEU A 156 40.95 -11.56 6.21
N SER A 157 41.35 -10.42 5.66
CA SER A 157 42.64 -10.33 5.00
C SER A 157 43.65 -10.65 6.08
N SER A 158 44.10 -11.91 6.14
CA SER A 158 45.28 -12.31 6.88
C SER A 158 46.43 -11.61 6.21
N GLY A 159 46.77 -10.43 6.71
CA GLY A 159 48.01 -9.79 6.42
C GLY A 159 49.10 -10.71 6.93
N CYS A 160 49.81 -11.37 6.02
CA CYS A 160 51.10 -11.94 6.29
C CYS A 160 52.07 -10.81 6.61
N CYS A 161 52.61 -10.84 7.82
CA CYS A 161 53.88 -10.18 8.15
C CYS A 161 55.05 -10.89 7.46
#